data_a1f1252e84f00ec666570d450baf396f
#
_entry.id   a1f1252e84f00ec666570d450baf396f
#
_cell.length_a   1.000
_cell.length_b   1.000
_cell.length_c   1.000
_cell.angle_alpha   90.00
_cell.angle_beta   90.00
_cell.angle_gamma   90.00
#
_symmetry.space_group_name_H-M   'P 1'
#
loop_
_entity.id
_entity.type
_entity.pdbx_description
1 polymer ?
#
loop_
_entity_poly.entity_id
_entity_poly.type
_entity_poly.pdbx_seq_one_letter_code
_entity_poly.pdbx_strand_id
1 'polypeptide(L)'
;MKFTLIQPLLAVATLALTHPLSAEEGAATQPVDIGAFGSDEPVERADQPLRGVLTFGPKDHVHSSQQHWEQFDWKIEAKRPGSYQVRLTYTLKHATLGVQVKLGEQRLKKMLTASGDPRRVYFGALTIEQAGKLDFSLYTPASGAGAGFTIQEMAFIPTTETGVVTPAEDGTVILEAKDAITWSETMRYEPKAEKNCLGFWTDPEDFAEWEFEVTKPGKYKVVVSHGCGGGNEGSTVAVKQGDQNLKFTVKDTGGFQKWTDAEVGEIEIKKPGVQRLVIDPENKTKSAVLDVQKIVLKPVS
;
A
#
# COMPACT_ATOMS: atom_id res chain seq x y z
N MET A 1 -51.94 -36.94 68.83
CA MET A 1 -50.61 -36.44 68.92
C MET A 1 -50.14 -36.05 67.52
N LYS A 2 -50.14 -34.77 67.20
CA LYS A 2 -49.70 -34.25 65.92
C LYS A 2 -48.29 -33.60 66.10
N PHE A 3 -47.27 -34.15 65.48
CA PHE A 3 -45.98 -33.56 65.46
C PHE A 3 -45.87 -32.72 64.17
N THR A 4 -45.71 -31.43 64.38
CA THR A 4 -45.43 -30.44 63.30
C THR A 4 -43.93 -30.34 63.15
N LEU A 5 -43.39 -30.72 61.99
CA LEU A 5 -41.99 -30.50 61.63
C LEU A 5 -41.85 -29.08 61.08
N ILE A 6 -41.06 -28.28 61.71
CA ILE A 6 -40.59 -26.95 61.23
C ILE A 6 -39.32 -27.18 60.44
N GLN A 7 -39.36 -26.92 59.17
CA GLN A 7 -38.16 -26.84 58.33
C GLN A 7 -37.58 -25.42 58.41
N PRO A 8 -36.28 -25.27 58.52
CA PRO A 8 -35.64 -23.93 58.40
C PRO A 8 -35.45 -23.58 56.91
N LEU A 9 -35.91 -22.40 56.55
CA LEU A 9 -35.73 -21.77 55.26
C LEU A 9 -34.25 -21.33 55.14
N LEU A 10 -33.49 -22.00 54.27
CA LEU A 10 -32.13 -21.58 53.94
C LEU A 10 -32.25 -20.50 52.88
N ALA A 11 -32.02 -19.26 53.24
CA ALA A 11 -31.90 -18.15 52.31
C ALA A 11 -30.55 -18.24 51.61
N VAL A 12 -30.55 -18.66 50.35
CA VAL A 12 -29.39 -18.57 49.47
C VAL A 12 -29.33 -17.14 48.96
N ALA A 13 -28.39 -16.37 49.50
CA ALA A 13 -28.04 -15.06 49.00
C ALA A 13 -27.24 -15.26 47.68
N THR A 14 -27.92 -15.08 46.58
CA THR A 14 -27.26 -14.97 45.27
C THR A 14 -26.57 -13.61 45.21
N LEU A 15 -25.27 -13.62 45.43
CA LEU A 15 -24.42 -12.46 45.17
C LEU A 15 -24.30 -12.29 43.64
N ALA A 16 -25.10 -11.40 43.09
CA ALA A 16 -24.94 -10.98 41.71
C ALA A 16 -23.69 -10.14 41.63
N LEU A 17 -22.58 -10.75 41.23
CA LEU A 17 -21.41 -10.05 40.76
C LEU A 17 -21.78 -9.37 39.43
N THR A 18 -22.28 -8.15 39.51
CA THR A 18 -22.29 -7.26 38.36
C THR A 18 -20.87 -6.82 38.11
N HIS A 19 -20.15 -7.60 37.34
CA HIS A 19 -19.02 -7.05 36.60
C HIS A 19 -19.60 -6.10 35.56
N PRO A 20 -19.19 -4.84 35.50
CA PRO A 20 -19.43 -4.08 34.31
C PRO A 20 -18.61 -4.81 33.23
N LEU A 21 -19.27 -5.46 32.32
CA LEU A 21 -18.72 -5.67 30.99
C LEU A 21 -18.44 -4.24 30.48
N SER A 22 -17.22 -3.77 30.75
CA SER A 22 -16.61 -2.83 29.83
C SER A 22 -16.66 -3.59 28.49
N ALA A 23 -17.63 -3.26 27.66
CA ALA A 23 -17.45 -3.42 26.25
C ALA A 23 -16.12 -2.71 25.97
N GLU A 24 -15.04 -3.47 25.86
CA GLU A 24 -14.00 -3.06 24.95
C GLU A 24 -14.79 -2.84 23.64
N GLU A 25 -15.09 -1.58 23.38
CA GLU A 25 -15.29 -1.13 22.02
C GLU A 25 -14.12 -1.77 21.28
N GLY A 26 -14.45 -2.85 20.57
CA GLY A 26 -13.49 -3.45 19.68
C GLY A 26 -12.98 -2.30 18.86
N ALA A 27 -11.75 -1.91 19.12
CA ALA A 27 -11.06 -0.91 18.35
C ALA A 27 -11.36 -1.32 16.93
N ALA A 28 -12.18 -0.51 16.27
CA ALA A 28 -12.52 -0.76 14.88
C ALA A 28 -11.16 -0.95 14.25
N THR A 29 -10.84 -2.20 13.91
CA THR A 29 -9.59 -2.49 13.26
C THR A 29 -9.65 -1.62 12.03
N GLN A 30 -8.97 -0.47 12.13
CA GLN A 30 -8.61 0.32 10.96
C GLN A 30 -8.17 -0.75 9.99
N PRO A 31 -8.72 -0.83 8.79
CA PRO A 31 -8.21 -1.75 7.80
C PRO A 31 -6.73 -1.53 7.89
N VAL A 32 -6.01 -2.57 8.27
CA VAL A 32 -4.57 -2.52 8.38
C VAL A 32 -4.20 -1.85 7.08
N ASP A 33 -3.78 -0.61 7.17
CA ASP A 33 -3.08 0.00 6.08
C ASP A 33 -2.07 -1.06 5.76
N ILE A 34 -2.30 -1.78 4.66
CA ILE A 34 -1.37 -2.80 4.26
C ILE A 34 -0.15 -2.03 3.84
N GLY A 35 0.14 -1.31 4.75
CA GLY A 35 1.04 -0.40 5.08
C GLY A 35 1.95 0.00 4.06
N ALA A 36 2.41 -0.84 3.71
CA ALA A 36 3.36 -0.86 2.81
C ALA A 36 3.05 -0.63 1.42
N PHE A 37 2.00 -1.01 1.07
CA PHE A 37 1.64 -0.93 -0.29
C PHE A 37 0.98 0.41 -0.56
N GLY A 38 1.80 1.41 -0.68
CA GLY A 38 1.35 2.73 -0.98
C GLY A 38 0.39 3.21 0.08
N SER A 39 0.90 3.68 1.18
CA SER A 39 0.12 4.55 2.02
C SER A 39 -0.47 5.65 1.14
N ASP A 40 -1.69 6.01 1.43
CA ASP A 40 -2.35 7.11 0.74
C ASP A 40 -1.59 8.41 0.85
N GLU A 41 -0.74 8.48 1.86
CA GLU A 41 0.11 9.63 2.15
C GLU A 41 1.55 9.21 1.96
N PRO A 42 2.19 9.71 0.91
CA PRO A 42 3.65 9.62 0.78
C PRO A 42 4.27 10.19 2.04
N VAL A 43 5.15 9.45 2.65
CA VAL A 43 5.70 9.72 3.98
C VAL A 43 6.21 11.14 4.17
N GLU A 44 6.56 11.83 3.12
CA GLU A 44 7.16 13.17 3.20
C GLU A 44 6.61 14.18 2.19
N ARG A 45 5.57 13.83 1.47
CA ARG A 45 4.96 14.69 0.43
C ARG A 45 3.44 14.70 0.50
N ALA A 46 2.89 14.73 1.71
CA ALA A 46 1.44 14.67 1.95
C ALA A 46 0.65 15.81 1.27
N ASP A 47 1.28 16.89 0.96
CA ASP A 47 0.73 18.06 0.27
C ASP A 47 0.84 17.98 -1.26
N GLN A 48 1.54 16.98 -1.80
CA GLN A 48 1.70 16.78 -3.23
C GLN A 48 0.67 15.80 -3.79
N PRO A 49 0.23 15.98 -5.03
CA PRO A 49 -0.63 15.01 -5.69
C PRO A 49 0.03 13.63 -5.75
N LEU A 50 -0.72 12.60 -5.38
CA LEU A 50 -0.26 11.21 -5.53
C LEU A 50 -0.16 10.86 -7.01
N ARG A 51 1.05 10.67 -7.50
CA ARG A 51 1.30 10.32 -8.90
C ARG A 51 1.21 8.81 -9.12
N GLY A 52 0.67 8.43 -10.26
CA GLY A 52 0.45 7.02 -10.62
C GLY A 52 -0.76 6.37 -9.98
N VAL A 53 -1.40 7.01 -9.00
CA VAL A 53 -2.68 6.55 -8.45
C VAL A 53 -3.81 6.92 -9.41
N LEU A 54 -4.66 5.94 -9.72
CA LEU A 54 -5.90 6.16 -10.46
C LEU A 54 -7.05 6.26 -9.47
N THR A 55 -7.70 7.42 -9.42
CA THR A 55 -8.89 7.62 -8.59
C THR A 55 -10.09 7.88 -9.48
N PHE A 56 -11.24 7.36 -9.08
CA PHE A 56 -12.51 7.58 -9.76
C PHE A 56 -13.66 7.55 -8.74
N GLY A 57 -14.62 8.42 -8.96
CA GLY A 57 -15.67 8.68 -8.00
C GLY A 57 -17.03 8.09 -8.38
N PRO A 58 -18.03 8.33 -7.54
CA PRO A 58 -19.39 7.85 -7.78
C PRO A 58 -20.07 8.51 -8.99
N LYS A 59 -19.56 9.61 -9.48
CA LYS A 59 -20.12 10.30 -10.65
C LYS A 59 -19.67 9.70 -11.99
N ASP A 60 -18.65 8.86 -11.95
CA ASP A 60 -17.98 8.34 -13.13
C ASP A 60 -18.46 6.93 -13.50
N HIS A 61 -19.42 6.36 -12.79
CA HIS A 61 -19.92 5.02 -13.05
C HIS A 61 -21.30 4.99 -13.70
N VAL A 62 -21.56 3.90 -14.40
CA VAL A 62 -22.90 3.49 -14.80
C VAL A 62 -23.42 2.49 -13.76
N HIS A 63 -24.52 2.82 -13.11
CA HIS A 63 -25.17 1.94 -12.15
C HIS A 63 -26.25 1.12 -12.85
N SER A 64 -26.26 -0.18 -12.61
CA SER A 64 -27.33 -1.09 -13.01
C SER A 64 -27.78 -1.94 -11.83
N SER A 65 -29.09 -2.08 -11.70
CA SER A 65 -29.72 -2.92 -10.66
C SER A 65 -30.36 -4.13 -11.31
N GLN A 66 -30.10 -5.31 -10.74
CA GLN A 66 -30.70 -6.57 -11.14
C GLN A 66 -31.39 -7.22 -9.94
N GLN A 67 -32.18 -8.26 -10.16
CA GLN A 67 -33.00 -8.88 -9.12
C GLN A 67 -32.23 -9.28 -7.85
N HIS A 68 -30.93 -9.62 -7.97
CA HIS A 68 -30.14 -10.12 -6.85
C HIS A 68 -28.90 -9.30 -6.54
N TRP A 69 -28.53 -8.34 -7.37
CA TRP A 69 -27.33 -7.53 -7.19
C TRP A 69 -27.38 -6.17 -7.85
N GLU A 70 -26.56 -5.28 -7.31
CA GLU A 70 -26.22 -3.99 -7.86
C GLU A 70 -24.85 -4.09 -8.51
N GLN A 71 -24.69 -3.42 -9.65
CA GLN A 71 -23.44 -3.35 -10.39
C GLN A 71 -23.09 -1.90 -10.69
N PHE A 72 -21.86 -1.55 -10.44
CA PHE A 72 -21.28 -0.24 -10.71
C PHE A 72 -20.12 -0.43 -11.68
N ASP A 73 -20.21 0.19 -12.85
CA ASP A 73 -19.25 0.04 -13.93
C ASP A 73 -18.54 1.36 -14.22
N TRP A 74 -17.22 1.31 -14.31
CA TRP A 74 -16.37 2.43 -14.70
C TRP A 74 -15.59 2.10 -15.97
N LYS A 75 -15.41 3.12 -16.81
CA LYS A 75 -14.41 3.17 -17.85
C LYS A 75 -13.21 3.91 -17.30
N ILE A 76 -12.16 3.20 -16.96
CA ILE A 76 -10.93 3.79 -16.42
C ILE A 76 -9.86 3.83 -17.49
N GLU A 77 -8.89 4.73 -17.36
CA GLU A 77 -7.74 4.82 -18.26
C GLU A 77 -6.45 4.67 -17.46
N ALA A 78 -5.83 3.51 -17.56
CA ALA A 78 -4.54 3.26 -16.94
C ALA A 78 -3.42 3.86 -17.80
N LYS A 79 -2.58 4.66 -17.19
CA LYS A 79 -1.43 5.30 -17.87
C LYS A 79 -0.27 4.32 -18.07
N ARG A 80 -0.20 3.27 -17.26
CA ARG A 80 0.89 2.29 -17.30
C ARG A 80 0.42 0.90 -16.89
N PRO A 81 1.08 -0.17 -17.36
CA PRO A 81 0.89 -1.51 -16.82
C PRO A 81 1.51 -1.63 -15.42
N GLY A 82 1.12 -2.65 -14.68
CA GLY A 82 1.66 -2.96 -13.37
C GLY A 82 0.65 -3.59 -12.44
N SER A 83 1.06 -3.87 -11.22
CA SER A 83 0.21 -4.34 -10.15
C SER A 83 -0.35 -3.15 -9.37
N TYR A 84 -1.62 -3.21 -9.00
CA TYR A 84 -2.32 -2.13 -8.33
C TYR A 84 -3.16 -2.67 -7.18
N GLN A 85 -2.93 -2.15 -5.99
CA GLN A 85 -3.80 -2.34 -4.84
C GLN A 85 -5.11 -1.61 -5.07
N VAL A 86 -6.24 -2.31 -4.96
CA VAL A 86 -7.57 -1.70 -5.11
C VAL A 86 -8.10 -1.27 -3.76
N ARG A 87 -8.39 0.03 -3.63
CA ARG A 87 -8.97 0.64 -2.44
C ARG A 87 -10.38 1.16 -2.73
N LEU A 88 -11.29 0.95 -1.79
CA LEU A 88 -12.62 1.53 -1.77
C LEU A 88 -12.77 2.43 -0.54
N THR A 89 -13.17 3.67 -0.75
CA THR A 89 -13.69 4.54 0.31
C THR A 89 -15.22 4.53 0.25
N TYR A 90 -15.87 4.19 1.37
CA TYR A 90 -17.31 3.95 1.42
C TYR A 90 -17.93 4.40 2.75
N THR A 91 -19.24 4.54 2.75
CA THR A 91 -20.08 4.50 3.96
C THR A 91 -21.07 3.35 3.86
N LEU A 92 -21.39 2.74 5.00
CA LEU A 92 -22.37 1.66 5.11
C LEU A 92 -23.13 1.81 6.42
N LYS A 93 -24.41 2.16 6.35
CA LYS A 93 -25.20 2.48 7.56
C LYS A 93 -25.54 1.29 8.42
N HIS A 94 -25.81 0.15 7.81
CA HIS A 94 -26.35 -1.02 8.50
C HIS A 94 -25.65 -2.30 8.06
N ALA A 95 -25.48 -3.23 9.02
CA ALA A 95 -25.01 -4.60 8.81
C ALA A 95 -23.59 -4.72 8.18
N THR A 96 -23.32 -5.87 7.62
CA THR A 96 -22.16 -6.17 6.79
C THR A 96 -22.58 -6.38 5.36
N LEU A 97 -21.72 -6.07 4.40
CA LEU A 97 -22.00 -6.18 2.98
C LEU A 97 -20.84 -6.85 2.25
N GLY A 98 -21.11 -7.96 1.58
CA GLY A 98 -20.15 -8.58 0.69
C GLY A 98 -20.04 -7.80 -0.62
N VAL A 99 -18.86 -7.40 -1.00
CA VAL A 99 -18.59 -6.74 -2.28
C VAL A 99 -17.54 -7.50 -3.07
N GLN A 100 -17.65 -7.42 -4.38
CA GLN A 100 -16.69 -7.99 -5.32
C GLN A 100 -16.30 -6.93 -6.34
N VAL A 101 -15.01 -6.81 -6.62
CA VAL A 101 -14.51 -6.01 -7.75
C VAL A 101 -14.01 -6.94 -8.85
N LYS A 102 -14.08 -6.45 -10.09
CA LYS A 102 -13.68 -7.18 -11.29
C LYS A 102 -12.92 -6.28 -12.25
N LEU A 103 -11.79 -6.78 -12.76
CA LEU A 103 -11.02 -6.22 -13.86
C LEU A 103 -10.65 -7.36 -14.81
N GLY A 104 -11.23 -7.36 -16.02
CA GLY A 104 -11.09 -8.51 -16.92
C GLY A 104 -11.62 -9.80 -16.27
N GLU A 105 -10.76 -10.82 -16.16
CA GLU A 105 -11.10 -12.07 -15.45
C GLU A 105 -10.70 -12.08 -13.97
N GLN A 106 -9.95 -11.08 -13.52
CA GLN A 106 -9.53 -10.98 -12.14
C GLN A 106 -10.69 -10.53 -11.25
N ARG A 107 -10.82 -11.14 -10.08
CA ARG A 107 -11.88 -10.85 -9.10
C ARG A 107 -11.32 -10.85 -7.68
N LEU A 108 -11.66 -9.81 -6.94
CA LEU A 108 -11.35 -9.71 -5.51
C LEU A 108 -12.65 -9.51 -4.73
N LYS A 109 -12.72 -10.10 -3.55
CA LYS A 109 -13.90 -10.01 -2.68
C LYS A 109 -13.53 -9.46 -1.31
N LYS A 110 -14.43 -8.70 -0.72
CA LYS A 110 -14.28 -8.17 0.64
C LYS A 110 -15.63 -8.10 1.35
N MET A 111 -15.60 -8.32 2.67
CA MET A 111 -16.73 -8.00 3.54
C MET A 111 -16.54 -6.58 4.09
N LEU A 112 -17.51 -5.73 3.86
CA LEU A 112 -17.59 -4.40 4.44
C LEU A 112 -18.31 -4.44 5.76
N THR A 113 -17.91 -3.58 6.69
CA THR A 113 -18.58 -3.41 7.99
C THR A 113 -19.28 -2.06 8.06
N ALA A 114 -20.40 -1.99 8.76
CA ALA A 114 -21.13 -0.74 8.95
C ALA A 114 -20.24 0.33 9.59
N SER A 115 -20.38 1.56 9.08
CA SER A 115 -19.73 2.75 9.61
C SER A 115 -20.53 3.99 9.22
N GLY A 116 -20.81 4.85 10.20
CA GLY A 116 -21.42 6.16 9.96
C GLY A 116 -20.50 7.13 9.25
N ASP A 117 -19.19 6.96 9.46
CA ASP A 117 -18.13 7.76 8.83
C ASP A 117 -17.52 7.04 7.63
N PRO A 118 -16.89 7.77 6.69
CA PRO A 118 -16.18 7.16 5.60
C PRO A 118 -15.10 6.19 6.06
N ARG A 119 -15.11 5.01 5.46
CA ARG A 119 -14.09 3.97 5.70
C ARG A 119 -13.36 3.63 4.42
N ARG A 120 -12.10 3.27 4.58
CA ARG A 120 -11.26 2.70 3.53
C ARG A 120 -11.12 1.20 3.71
N VAL A 121 -11.16 0.47 2.61
CA VAL A 121 -10.91 -0.97 2.58
C VAL A 121 -10.09 -1.33 1.37
N TYR A 122 -9.13 -2.22 1.55
CA TYR A 122 -8.26 -2.73 0.50
C TYR A 122 -8.70 -4.13 0.12
N PHE A 123 -8.93 -4.35 -1.17
CA PHE A 123 -9.35 -5.64 -1.70
C PHE A 123 -8.19 -6.61 -1.90
N GLY A 124 -7.03 -6.12 -2.25
CA GLY A 124 -5.89 -6.85 -2.74
C GLY A 124 -5.39 -6.28 -4.06
N ALA A 125 -4.39 -6.88 -4.67
CA ALA A 125 -3.82 -6.41 -5.92
C ALA A 125 -4.53 -6.99 -7.14
N LEU A 126 -4.68 -6.15 -8.18
CA LEU A 126 -5.05 -6.50 -9.55
C LEU A 126 -3.90 -6.13 -10.49
N THR A 127 -3.69 -6.91 -11.54
CA THR A 127 -2.67 -6.62 -12.54
C THR A 127 -3.29 -5.99 -13.77
N ILE A 128 -2.72 -4.86 -14.19
CA ILE A 128 -2.99 -4.20 -15.46
C ILE A 128 -1.87 -4.60 -16.42
N GLU A 129 -2.17 -5.43 -17.41
CA GLU A 129 -1.16 -5.94 -18.33
C GLU A 129 -0.72 -4.90 -19.36
N GLN A 130 -1.65 -4.02 -19.77
CA GLN A 130 -1.39 -2.99 -20.79
C GLN A 130 -2.05 -1.68 -20.39
N ALA A 131 -1.35 -0.58 -20.63
CA ALA A 131 -1.90 0.76 -20.49
C ALA A 131 -3.07 0.96 -21.49
N GLY A 132 -4.03 1.78 -21.11
CA GLY A 132 -5.17 2.12 -21.95
C GLY A 132 -6.50 2.07 -21.20
N LYS A 133 -7.58 2.02 -21.97
CA LYS A 133 -8.94 1.99 -21.45
C LYS A 133 -9.32 0.59 -20.99
N LEU A 134 -9.89 0.50 -19.79
CA LEU A 134 -10.25 -0.74 -19.12
C LEU A 134 -11.67 -0.63 -18.56
N ASP A 135 -12.36 -1.76 -18.52
CA ASP A 135 -13.64 -1.90 -17.83
C ASP A 135 -13.40 -2.45 -16.42
N PHE A 136 -13.83 -1.69 -15.44
CA PHE A 136 -13.78 -2.07 -14.03
C PHE A 136 -15.18 -2.07 -13.44
N SER A 137 -15.50 -3.08 -12.66
CA SER A 137 -16.83 -3.24 -12.06
C SER A 137 -16.75 -3.55 -10.57
N LEU A 138 -17.70 -3.02 -9.81
CA LEU A 138 -17.99 -3.42 -8.44
C LEU A 138 -19.39 -4.02 -8.37
N TYR A 139 -19.51 -5.15 -7.70
CA TYR A 139 -20.77 -5.86 -7.47
C TYR A 139 -21.07 -5.93 -5.99
N THR A 140 -22.35 -5.76 -5.65
CA THR A 140 -22.87 -5.97 -4.30
C THR A 140 -24.26 -6.63 -4.37
N PRO A 141 -24.68 -7.42 -3.36
CA PRO A 141 -26.04 -7.90 -3.29
C PRO A 141 -27.06 -6.76 -3.37
N ALA A 142 -28.23 -6.99 -3.95
CA ALA A 142 -29.31 -5.98 -4.05
C ALA A 142 -29.75 -5.41 -2.70
N SER A 143 -29.48 -6.12 -1.61
CA SER A 143 -29.65 -5.63 -0.23
C SER A 143 -28.70 -4.45 0.12
N GLY A 144 -27.71 -4.19 -0.69
CA GLY A 144 -26.74 -3.10 -0.47
C GLY A 144 -27.38 -1.72 -0.43
N ALA A 145 -28.35 -1.47 -1.32
CA ALA A 145 -29.11 -0.23 -1.32
C ALA A 145 -29.91 -0.06 -0.02
N GLY A 146 -30.53 -1.12 0.48
CA GLY A 146 -31.23 -1.14 1.77
C GLY A 146 -30.31 -1.02 2.98
N ALA A 147 -29.03 -1.41 2.85
CA ALA A 147 -28.03 -1.27 3.89
C ALA A 147 -27.42 0.16 3.96
N GLY A 148 -27.77 1.04 3.03
CA GLY A 148 -27.24 2.39 2.97
C GLY A 148 -25.78 2.45 2.53
N PHE A 149 -25.39 1.57 1.63
CA PHE A 149 -24.06 1.57 1.01
C PHE A 149 -23.90 2.73 0.05
N THR A 150 -22.79 3.44 0.19
CA THR A 150 -22.43 4.54 -0.71
C THR A 150 -20.94 4.47 -1.03
N ILE A 151 -20.62 4.42 -2.30
CA ILE A 151 -19.25 4.55 -2.80
C ILE A 151 -18.88 6.03 -2.79
N GLN A 152 -17.74 6.37 -2.19
CA GLN A 152 -17.19 7.71 -2.23
C GLN A 152 -16.04 7.82 -3.21
N GLU A 153 -15.16 6.83 -3.23
CA GLU A 153 -14.00 6.79 -4.09
C GLU A 153 -13.56 5.34 -4.33
N MET A 154 -13.10 5.06 -5.52
CA MET A 154 -12.26 3.91 -5.83
C MET A 154 -10.88 4.41 -6.20
N ALA A 155 -9.84 3.71 -5.77
CA ALA A 155 -8.46 4.02 -6.13
C ALA A 155 -7.69 2.76 -6.52
N PHE A 156 -6.87 2.87 -7.54
CA PHE A 156 -5.87 1.90 -7.93
C PHE A 156 -4.50 2.48 -7.58
N ILE A 157 -3.87 1.91 -6.58
CA ILE A 157 -2.61 2.37 -6.02
C ILE A 157 -1.50 1.45 -6.52
N PRO A 158 -0.48 1.96 -7.19
CA PRO A 158 0.64 1.13 -7.63
C PRO A 158 1.22 0.33 -6.47
N THR A 159 1.44 -0.95 -6.70
CA THR A 159 1.97 -1.87 -5.68
C THR A 159 2.80 -2.97 -6.31
N THR A 160 3.33 -3.86 -5.49
CA THR A 160 4.05 -5.05 -5.91
C THR A 160 3.29 -6.32 -5.52
N GLU A 161 3.66 -7.44 -6.10
CA GLU A 161 3.11 -8.74 -5.72
C GLU A 161 3.79 -9.32 -4.47
N THR A 162 4.99 -8.85 -4.16
CA THR A 162 5.86 -9.47 -3.16
C THR A 162 5.65 -8.96 -1.74
N GLY A 163 5.13 -7.75 -1.59
CA GLY A 163 4.88 -7.18 -0.27
C GLY A 163 6.15 -6.75 0.47
N VAL A 164 6.14 -6.91 1.79
CA VAL A 164 7.27 -6.56 2.65
C VAL A 164 8.48 -7.43 2.33
N VAL A 165 9.61 -6.81 2.02
CA VAL A 165 10.86 -7.50 1.73
C VAL A 165 11.45 -8.06 3.01
N THR A 166 11.72 -9.36 3.04
CA THR A 166 12.36 -10.02 4.19
C THR A 166 13.88 -9.98 4.10
N PRO A 167 14.58 -9.78 5.23
CA PRO A 167 16.04 -9.80 5.26
C PRO A 167 16.60 -11.19 5.01
N ALA A 168 17.82 -11.26 4.51
CA ALA A 168 18.60 -12.48 4.50
C ALA A 168 19.03 -12.89 5.93
N GLU A 169 19.58 -14.10 6.10
CA GLU A 169 19.99 -14.63 7.42
C GLU A 169 21.03 -13.74 8.13
N ASP A 170 21.90 -13.11 7.37
CA ASP A 170 22.92 -12.17 7.88
C ASP A 170 22.32 -10.79 8.23
N GLY A 171 21.04 -10.57 7.98
CA GLY A 171 20.34 -9.32 8.19
C GLY A 171 20.44 -8.35 7.01
N THR A 172 21.09 -8.72 5.92
CA THR A 172 21.12 -7.90 4.69
C THR A 172 19.73 -7.82 4.08
N VAL A 173 19.31 -6.62 3.72
CA VAL A 173 18.05 -6.37 3.00
C VAL A 173 18.38 -5.96 1.57
N ILE A 174 17.74 -6.63 0.59
CA ILE A 174 17.89 -6.31 -0.83
C ILE A 174 16.54 -5.84 -1.36
N LEU A 175 16.45 -4.55 -1.61
CA LEU A 175 15.26 -3.88 -2.14
C LEU A 175 15.37 -3.84 -3.66
N GLU A 176 14.81 -4.82 -4.34
CA GLU A 176 14.87 -4.91 -5.80
C GLU A 176 13.82 -3.99 -6.45
N ALA A 177 14.09 -3.56 -7.68
CA ALA A 177 13.18 -2.70 -8.43
C ALA A 177 11.77 -3.31 -8.60
N LYS A 178 11.66 -4.63 -8.69
CA LYS A 178 10.37 -5.33 -8.81
C LYS A 178 9.50 -5.21 -7.56
N ASP A 179 10.13 -4.94 -6.40
CA ASP A 179 9.46 -4.85 -5.10
C ASP A 179 9.10 -3.40 -4.74
N ALA A 180 9.42 -2.45 -5.62
CA ALA A 180 9.16 -1.04 -5.39
C ALA A 180 7.71 -0.65 -5.66
N ILE A 181 7.19 0.24 -4.83
CA ILE A 181 5.99 1.02 -5.12
C ILE A 181 6.44 2.33 -5.79
N THR A 182 5.91 2.61 -6.94
CA THR A 182 6.27 3.80 -7.71
C THR A 182 5.16 4.83 -7.70
N TRP A 183 5.42 6.00 -7.15
CA TRP A 183 4.53 7.16 -7.12
C TRP A 183 4.80 8.03 -8.34
N SER A 184 4.33 7.60 -9.49
CA SER A 184 4.63 8.19 -10.79
C SER A 184 3.61 7.81 -11.84
N GLU A 185 3.45 8.64 -12.84
CA GLU A 185 2.70 8.27 -14.05
C GLU A 185 3.58 7.57 -15.10
N THR A 186 4.88 7.80 -15.09
CA THR A 186 5.81 7.31 -16.13
C THR A 186 6.85 6.33 -15.60
N MET A 187 7.46 6.61 -14.44
CA MET A 187 8.43 5.70 -13.82
C MET A 187 7.76 4.38 -13.48
N ARG A 188 8.42 3.28 -13.79
CA ARG A 188 7.89 1.94 -13.58
C ARG A 188 8.98 0.89 -13.55
N TYR A 189 8.63 -0.28 -13.03
CA TYR A 189 9.48 -1.45 -13.16
C TYR A 189 9.52 -1.96 -14.60
N GLU A 190 10.73 -2.22 -15.10
CA GLU A 190 11.01 -2.81 -16.40
C GLU A 190 11.53 -4.24 -16.24
N PRO A 191 10.69 -5.28 -16.48
CA PRO A 191 10.98 -6.66 -16.08
C PRO A 191 11.96 -7.42 -16.99
N LYS A 192 12.36 -6.85 -18.13
CA LYS A 192 13.31 -7.51 -19.03
C LYS A 192 14.63 -7.75 -18.32
N ALA A 193 15.22 -8.93 -18.50
CA ALA A 193 16.43 -9.35 -17.78
C ALA A 193 17.60 -8.38 -17.94
N GLU A 194 17.77 -7.77 -19.11
CA GLU A 194 18.79 -6.77 -19.38
C GLU A 194 18.54 -5.43 -18.67
N LYS A 195 17.29 -5.19 -18.26
CA LYS A 195 16.88 -3.99 -17.52
C LYS A 195 16.73 -4.30 -16.04
N ASN A 196 15.70 -5.02 -15.67
CA ASN A 196 15.35 -5.38 -14.28
C ASN A 196 15.54 -4.20 -13.32
N CYS A 197 14.89 -3.07 -13.64
CA CYS A 197 15.12 -1.80 -12.97
C CYS A 197 13.84 -0.96 -12.88
N LEU A 198 13.85 0.05 -12.03
CA LEU A 198 12.97 1.19 -12.17
C LEU A 198 13.53 2.09 -13.27
N GLY A 199 12.78 2.26 -14.33
CA GLY A 199 13.15 3.11 -15.46
C GLY A 199 12.08 4.14 -15.80
N PHE A 200 12.32 4.95 -16.84
CA PHE A 200 11.45 6.06 -17.23
C PHE A 200 11.28 7.14 -16.14
N TRP A 201 12.27 7.35 -15.33
CA TRP A 201 12.25 8.36 -14.30
C TRP A 201 12.53 9.75 -14.89
N THR A 202 11.50 10.37 -15.43
CA THR A 202 11.60 11.63 -16.18
C THR A 202 11.02 12.83 -15.43
N ASP A 203 10.29 12.63 -14.35
CA ASP A 203 9.73 13.67 -13.50
C ASP A 203 10.47 13.72 -12.15
N PRO A 204 11.01 14.87 -11.74
CA PRO A 204 11.67 14.99 -10.44
C PRO A 204 10.71 14.92 -9.24
N GLU A 205 9.40 15.07 -9.47
CA GLU A 205 8.40 14.90 -8.44
C GLU A 205 8.00 13.44 -8.21
N ASP A 206 8.44 12.53 -9.07
CA ASP A 206 8.23 11.11 -8.91
C ASP A 206 9.19 10.54 -7.86
N PHE A 207 8.74 9.56 -7.10
CA PHE A 207 9.57 8.82 -6.14
C PHE A 207 9.14 7.35 -6.07
N ALA A 208 10.00 6.53 -5.47
CA ALA A 208 9.70 5.13 -5.21
C ALA A 208 9.97 4.79 -3.75
N GLU A 209 9.26 3.79 -3.24
CA GLU A 209 9.44 3.33 -1.88
C GLU A 209 9.38 1.80 -1.79
N TRP A 210 9.97 1.27 -0.72
CA TRP A 210 9.92 -0.13 -0.35
C TRP A 210 9.57 -0.28 1.10
N GLU A 211 8.87 -1.37 1.43
CA GLU A 211 8.80 -1.84 2.79
C GLU A 211 9.64 -3.08 2.98
N PHE A 212 10.26 -3.14 4.13
CA PHE A 212 11.16 -4.23 4.46
C PHE A 212 11.14 -4.52 5.95
N GLU A 213 11.36 -5.76 6.31
CA GLU A 213 11.46 -6.17 7.69
C GLU A 213 12.89 -6.02 8.21
N VAL A 214 13.02 -5.54 9.45
CA VAL A 214 14.27 -5.53 10.19
C VAL A 214 14.10 -6.39 11.43
N THR A 215 14.88 -7.44 11.54
CA THR A 215 14.89 -8.33 12.71
C THR A 215 15.86 -7.87 13.78
N LYS A 216 16.96 -7.23 13.37
CA LYS A 216 18.01 -6.73 14.28
C LYS A 216 18.20 -5.24 14.09
N PRO A 217 17.77 -4.41 15.05
CA PRO A 217 18.07 -2.98 15.03
C PRO A 217 19.58 -2.72 15.00
N GLY A 218 19.99 -1.64 14.39
CA GLY A 218 21.40 -1.28 14.27
C GLY A 218 21.66 -0.33 13.12
N LYS A 219 22.94 -0.17 12.80
CA LYS A 219 23.37 0.63 11.64
C LYS A 219 23.41 -0.22 10.38
N TYR A 220 23.01 0.36 9.29
CA TYR A 220 23.01 -0.27 7.97
C TYR A 220 23.70 0.65 6.96
N LYS A 221 24.69 0.11 6.26
CA LYS A 221 25.29 0.76 5.09
C LYS A 221 24.29 0.68 3.93
N VAL A 222 24.05 1.80 3.29
CA VAL A 222 23.13 1.93 2.15
C VAL A 222 23.92 2.01 0.85
N VAL A 223 23.60 1.10 -0.07
CA VAL A 223 24.22 1.04 -1.40
C VAL A 223 23.11 1.05 -2.46
N VAL A 224 23.16 1.99 -3.39
CA VAL A 224 22.21 2.10 -4.50
C VAL A 224 22.89 1.63 -5.79
N SER A 225 22.37 0.55 -6.38
CA SER A 225 22.79 0.08 -7.70
C SER A 225 21.99 0.81 -8.76
N HIS A 226 22.65 1.69 -9.53
CA HIS A 226 21.98 2.56 -10.50
C HIS A 226 22.69 2.60 -11.84
N GLY A 227 21.94 3.01 -12.86
CA GLY A 227 22.43 3.29 -14.20
C GLY A 227 22.05 4.70 -14.64
N CYS A 228 22.95 5.37 -15.37
CA CYS A 228 22.70 6.68 -15.95
C CYS A 228 23.40 6.78 -17.30
N GLY A 229 22.66 7.10 -18.33
CA GLY A 229 23.21 7.35 -19.66
C GLY A 229 23.92 8.71 -19.74
N GLY A 230 24.98 8.79 -20.51
CA GLY A 230 25.76 10.02 -20.70
C GLY A 230 24.90 11.22 -21.08
N GLY A 231 25.14 12.33 -20.44
CA GLY A 231 24.36 13.56 -20.58
C GLY A 231 23.13 13.65 -19.69
N ASN A 232 22.89 12.68 -18.76
CA ASN A 232 21.82 12.72 -17.76
C ASN A 232 22.34 12.80 -16.32
N GLU A 233 23.64 12.83 -16.12
CA GLU A 233 24.27 12.93 -14.81
C GLU A 233 24.01 14.29 -14.13
N GLY A 234 24.30 14.37 -12.83
CA GLY A 234 24.25 15.59 -12.02
C GLY A 234 23.02 15.76 -11.16
N SER A 235 21.98 14.94 -11.32
CA SER A 235 20.82 14.95 -10.42
C SER A 235 21.22 14.55 -9.00
N THR A 236 20.65 15.21 -8.00
CA THR A 236 20.80 14.82 -6.60
C THR A 236 19.60 13.97 -6.21
N VAL A 237 19.88 12.81 -5.66
CA VAL A 237 18.86 11.84 -5.22
C VAL A 237 19.02 11.59 -3.73
N ALA A 238 17.91 11.70 -3.00
CA ALA A 238 17.80 11.39 -1.59
C ALA A 238 17.38 9.92 -1.38
N VAL A 239 17.94 9.28 -0.35
CA VAL A 239 17.46 8.01 0.20
C VAL A 239 17.08 8.26 1.65
N LYS A 240 15.79 8.07 1.95
CA LYS A 240 15.18 8.49 3.20
C LYS A 240 14.66 7.29 3.98
N GLN A 241 14.88 7.29 5.30
CA GLN A 241 14.34 6.31 6.23
C GLN A 241 14.00 7.01 7.56
N GLY A 242 12.73 7.13 7.90
CA GLY A 242 12.29 7.98 9.01
C GLY A 242 12.81 9.41 8.84
N ASP A 243 13.46 9.93 9.86
CA ASP A 243 14.05 11.28 9.86
C ASP A 243 15.43 11.38 9.17
N GLN A 244 15.95 10.25 8.69
CA GLN A 244 17.28 10.20 8.11
C GLN A 244 17.21 10.42 6.59
N ASN A 245 18.09 11.26 6.08
CA ASN A 245 18.12 11.65 4.68
C ASN A 245 19.57 11.59 4.16
N LEU A 246 19.88 10.52 3.43
CA LEU A 246 21.15 10.36 2.73
C LEU A 246 21.01 10.89 1.30
N LYS A 247 22.08 11.41 0.74
CA LYS A 247 22.07 12.00 -0.61
C LYS A 247 23.27 11.55 -1.43
N PHE A 248 23.05 11.37 -2.71
CA PHE A 248 24.14 11.17 -3.66
C PHE A 248 23.87 11.91 -4.97
N THR A 249 24.95 12.26 -5.66
CA THR A 249 24.88 12.85 -7.00
C THR A 249 25.00 11.73 -8.02
N VAL A 250 24.06 11.66 -8.94
CA VAL A 250 24.05 10.69 -10.04
C VAL A 250 25.23 10.96 -10.96
N LYS A 251 26.02 9.94 -11.21
CA LYS A 251 27.17 9.98 -12.13
C LYS A 251 26.81 9.27 -13.44
N ASP A 252 27.46 9.69 -14.52
CA ASP A 252 27.41 8.90 -15.76
C ASP A 252 28.03 7.52 -15.54
N THR A 253 27.27 6.48 -15.86
CA THR A 253 27.71 5.08 -15.77
C THR A 253 27.98 4.47 -17.14
N GLY A 254 27.87 5.27 -18.21
CA GLY A 254 28.04 4.84 -19.60
C GLY A 254 26.77 4.22 -20.22
N GLY A 255 25.62 4.33 -19.54
CA GLY A 255 24.32 3.85 -20.04
C GLY A 255 23.33 3.53 -18.93
N PHE A 256 22.04 3.64 -19.19
CA PHE A 256 20.99 3.37 -18.21
C PHE A 256 20.97 1.91 -17.71
N GLN A 257 21.48 0.96 -18.47
CA GLN A 257 21.64 -0.43 -18.07
C GLN A 257 23.11 -0.81 -17.78
N LYS A 258 23.96 0.20 -17.50
CA LYS A 258 25.32 0.02 -17.00
C LYS A 258 25.32 0.29 -15.50
N TRP A 259 25.25 -0.78 -14.74
CA TRP A 259 25.05 -0.71 -13.28
C TRP A 259 26.33 -0.34 -12.55
N THR A 260 26.24 0.62 -11.65
CA THR A 260 27.31 1.04 -10.74
C THR A 260 26.71 1.18 -9.34
N ASP A 261 27.44 0.71 -8.34
CA ASP A 261 27.05 0.82 -6.95
C ASP A 261 27.52 2.17 -6.37
N ALA A 262 26.58 2.95 -5.88
CA ALA A 262 26.84 4.16 -5.11
C ALA A 262 26.66 3.86 -3.62
N GLU A 263 27.73 3.97 -2.84
CA GLU A 263 27.66 3.95 -1.39
C GLU A 263 27.17 5.32 -0.91
N VAL A 264 25.94 5.37 -0.35
CA VAL A 264 25.28 6.65 -0.02
C VAL A 264 25.47 7.07 1.42
N GLY A 265 25.85 6.14 2.30
CA GLY A 265 26.08 6.38 3.72
C GLY A 265 25.50 5.30 4.60
N GLU A 266 25.21 5.66 5.84
CA GLU A 266 24.64 4.74 6.83
C GLU A 266 23.33 5.31 7.39
N ILE A 267 22.38 4.42 7.66
CA ILE A 267 21.16 4.70 8.43
C ILE A 267 21.16 3.89 9.72
N GLU A 268 20.53 4.40 10.77
CA GLU A 268 20.32 3.71 12.02
C GLU A 268 18.85 3.33 12.18
N ILE A 269 18.56 2.04 12.23
CA ILE A 269 17.23 1.51 12.49
C ILE A 269 17.12 1.13 13.94
N LYS A 270 16.33 1.89 14.71
CA LYS A 270 16.26 1.80 16.17
C LYS A 270 15.33 0.71 16.68
N LYS A 271 14.39 0.24 15.88
CA LYS A 271 13.37 -0.74 16.28
C LYS A 271 13.24 -1.85 15.25
N PRO A 272 13.03 -3.10 15.69
CA PRO A 272 12.67 -4.18 14.77
C PRO A 272 11.27 -3.98 14.21
N GLY A 273 10.93 -4.76 13.19
CA GLY A 273 9.64 -4.74 12.51
C GLY A 273 9.73 -4.10 11.14
N VAL A 274 8.58 -3.80 10.57
CA VAL A 274 8.48 -3.24 9.23
C VAL A 274 8.97 -1.80 9.21
N GLN A 275 9.84 -1.52 8.26
CA GLN A 275 10.45 -0.23 7.99
C GLN A 275 10.11 0.19 6.56
N ARG A 276 10.23 1.49 6.28
CA ARG A 276 10.04 2.05 4.95
C ARG A 276 11.29 2.81 4.51
N LEU A 277 11.67 2.65 3.24
CA LEU A 277 12.75 3.39 2.61
C LEU A 277 12.21 4.03 1.35
N VAL A 278 12.50 5.31 1.17
CA VAL A 278 12.09 6.10 0.00
C VAL A 278 13.33 6.53 -0.76
N ILE A 279 13.26 6.46 -2.09
CA ILE A 279 14.23 7.09 -2.99
C ILE A 279 13.54 8.21 -3.76
N ASP A 280 14.10 9.41 -3.70
CA ASP A 280 13.41 10.64 -4.07
C ASP A 280 14.39 11.65 -4.67
N PRO A 281 14.25 12.06 -5.94
CA PRO A 281 15.09 13.11 -6.51
C PRO A 281 14.81 14.45 -5.85
N GLU A 282 15.85 15.14 -5.42
CA GLU A 282 15.74 16.55 -5.01
C GLU A 282 15.73 17.52 -6.20
N ASN A 283 16.35 17.08 -7.29
CA ASN A 283 16.33 17.81 -8.55
C ASN A 283 16.57 16.86 -9.72
N LYS A 284 16.24 17.33 -10.90
CA LYS A 284 16.57 16.69 -12.17
C LYS A 284 17.32 17.69 -13.05
N THR A 285 18.53 17.36 -13.46
CA THR A 285 19.39 18.26 -14.24
C THR A 285 19.17 18.15 -15.74
N LYS A 286 18.74 16.99 -16.23
CA LYS A 286 18.61 16.66 -17.66
C LYS A 286 17.27 15.99 -17.97
N SER A 287 17.21 15.17 -19.01
CA SER A 287 15.95 14.53 -19.47
C SER A 287 15.44 13.40 -18.56
N ALA A 288 16.35 12.71 -17.87
CA ALA A 288 16.02 11.66 -16.91
C ALA A 288 16.84 11.80 -15.64
N VAL A 289 16.38 11.16 -14.54
CA VAL A 289 17.10 11.11 -13.26
C VAL A 289 18.15 10.00 -13.29
N LEU A 290 17.70 8.75 -13.28
CA LEU A 290 18.54 7.54 -13.32
C LEU A 290 17.61 6.32 -13.52
N ASP A 291 18.21 5.16 -13.76
CA ASP A 291 17.55 3.87 -13.55
C ASP A 291 18.05 3.26 -12.23
N VAL A 292 17.19 2.60 -11.47
CA VAL A 292 17.54 1.92 -10.20
C VAL A 292 17.30 0.43 -10.33
N GLN A 293 18.35 -0.36 -10.13
CA GLN A 293 18.22 -1.82 -10.13
C GLN A 293 17.81 -2.35 -8.76
N LYS A 294 18.47 -1.88 -7.72
CA LYS A 294 18.22 -2.27 -6.32
C LYS A 294 18.85 -1.31 -5.33
N ILE A 295 18.39 -1.37 -4.10
CA ILE A 295 19.05 -0.76 -2.94
C ILE A 295 19.41 -1.89 -1.97
N VAL A 296 20.62 -1.85 -1.43
CA VAL A 296 21.09 -2.87 -0.48
C VAL A 296 21.38 -2.21 0.86
N LEU A 297 20.78 -2.75 1.91
CA LEU A 297 21.04 -2.36 3.29
C LEU A 297 21.88 -3.47 3.93
N LYS A 298 23.14 -3.20 4.25
CA LYS A 298 24.06 -4.15 4.88
C LYS A 298 24.25 -3.79 6.35
N PRO A 299 24.01 -4.71 7.30
CA PRO A 299 24.33 -4.46 8.70
C PRO A 299 25.80 -4.05 8.87
N VAL A 300 26.02 -3.02 9.67
CA VAL A 300 27.37 -2.61 10.12
C VAL A 300 27.65 -3.34 11.42
N SER A 301 28.70 -4.15 11.44
CA SER A 301 29.14 -4.93 12.61
C SER A 301 29.77 -4.05 13.70
#